data_db270b7977560177a7a0b35a4d6e982a
#
_entry.id   db270b7977560177a7a0b35a4d6e982a
#
_cell.length_a   1.000
_cell.length_b   1.000
_cell.length_c   1.000
_cell.angle_alpha   90.00
_cell.angle_beta   90.00
_cell.angle_gamma   90.00
#
_symmetry.space_group_name_H-M   'P 1'
#
loop_
_entity.id
_entity.type
_entity.pdbx_description
1 polymer ?
#
loop_
_entity_poly.entity_id
_entity_poly.type
_entity_poly.pdbx_seq_one_letter_code
_entity_poly.pdbx_strand_id
1 'polypeptide(L)'
;MEKGVLILSLGSDLYGRYAFNLAMSIKHTSPGVHITVVHSNNLFRLTTKQLEVFDNMIECPGEYYMEGNKHCYINVKLYLDLLTPYKKTLFIDADMLVSPYKSVESIFKKCDNNQFVMVCRGADSNVSEWVKVDEMLDKFALKKWYDCSSEVMYFEETKVFEKARDIHQLYLNGEFYFKNFAGGVPDEACIVPAMLITNKKPKFVPFKPSYWEGIENKFMKSEEIFNNFELLSIGGNSASKHIQGIYNLLIKWYSSKSGYAAFSYENKMRIQERKLI
;
A
#
# COMPACT_ATOMS: atom_id res chain seq x y z
N MET A 1 -19.30 6.77 5.05
CA MET A 1 -19.61 6.31 3.66
C MET A 1 -19.54 4.80 3.60
N GLU A 2 -20.23 4.16 2.61
CA GLU A 2 -20.30 2.68 2.60
C GLU A 2 -18.98 2.03 2.19
N LYS A 3 -18.38 2.45 1.08
CA LYS A 3 -17.10 1.90 0.59
C LYS A 3 -16.24 2.94 -0.13
N GLY A 4 -14.93 2.76 -0.11
CA GLY A 4 -14.01 3.60 -0.86
C GLY A 4 -12.55 3.16 -0.75
N VAL A 5 -11.70 3.86 -1.49
CA VAL A 5 -10.25 3.64 -1.51
C VAL A 5 -9.57 4.62 -0.57
N LEU A 6 -8.66 4.12 0.24
CA LEU A 6 -7.77 4.90 1.10
C LEU A 6 -6.35 4.83 0.56
N ILE A 7 -5.71 6.00 0.40
CA ILE A 7 -4.33 6.12 -0.10
C ILE A 7 -3.53 6.88 0.95
N LEU A 8 -2.34 6.41 1.30
CA LEU A 8 -1.40 7.16 2.14
C LEU A 8 -0.40 7.92 1.27
N SER A 9 -0.31 9.22 1.50
CA SER A 9 0.67 10.12 0.89
C SER A 9 1.45 10.81 2.01
N LEU A 10 2.57 10.25 2.44
CA LEU A 10 3.27 10.69 3.64
C LEU A 10 4.75 10.96 3.36
N GLY A 11 5.32 11.90 4.07
CA GLY A 11 6.74 12.25 4.02
C GLY A 11 7.08 13.15 2.84
N SER A 12 7.61 12.60 1.75
CA SER A 12 8.07 13.42 0.61
C SER A 12 6.94 13.76 -0.39
N ASP A 13 7.12 14.85 -1.13
CA ASP A 13 6.23 15.27 -2.23
C ASP A 13 6.14 14.23 -3.37
N LEU A 14 7.10 13.30 -3.45
CA LEU A 14 7.06 12.18 -4.37
C LEU A 14 5.82 11.30 -4.13
N TYR A 15 5.49 11.03 -2.87
CA TYR A 15 4.29 10.25 -2.55
C TYR A 15 3.00 10.99 -2.87
N GLY A 16 2.99 12.33 -2.80
CA GLY A 16 1.87 13.15 -3.29
C GLY A 16 1.63 12.94 -4.78
N ARG A 17 2.71 12.91 -5.58
CA ARG A 17 2.63 12.66 -7.03
C ARG A 17 2.18 11.23 -7.35
N TYR A 18 2.67 10.23 -6.60
CA TYR A 18 2.25 8.85 -6.77
C TYR A 18 0.79 8.66 -6.38
N ALA A 19 0.36 9.22 -5.25
CA ALA A 19 -1.05 9.19 -4.83
C ALA A 19 -1.98 9.81 -5.88
N PHE A 20 -1.58 10.93 -6.49
CA PHE A 20 -2.30 11.54 -7.60
C PHE A 20 -2.38 10.60 -8.82
N ASN A 21 -1.26 9.99 -9.22
CA ASN A 21 -1.24 9.06 -10.36
C ASN A 21 -2.15 7.85 -10.12
N LEU A 22 -2.11 7.27 -8.91
CA LEU A 22 -2.98 6.19 -8.51
C LEU A 22 -4.46 6.63 -8.55
N ALA A 23 -4.79 7.76 -7.91
CA ALA A 23 -6.16 8.28 -7.89
C ALA A 23 -6.68 8.56 -9.30
N MET A 24 -5.87 9.13 -10.18
CA MET A 24 -6.21 9.33 -11.60
C MET A 24 -6.50 8.00 -12.29
N SER A 25 -5.70 6.96 -12.06
CA SER A 25 -5.93 5.64 -12.65
C SER A 25 -7.22 5.00 -12.12
N ILE A 26 -7.55 5.18 -10.84
CA ILE A 26 -8.80 4.74 -10.23
C ILE A 26 -9.98 5.48 -10.85
N LYS A 27 -9.96 6.81 -10.89
CA LYS A 27 -11.07 7.61 -11.47
C LYS A 27 -11.32 7.28 -12.93
N HIS A 28 -10.28 6.92 -13.68
CA HIS A 28 -10.44 6.52 -15.08
C HIS A 28 -11.12 5.14 -15.21
N THR A 29 -10.69 4.15 -14.41
CA THR A 29 -11.16 2.76 -14.51
C THR A 29 -12.41 2.48 -13.68
N SER A 30 -12.68 3.34 -12.70
CA SER A 30 -13.71 3.18 -11.67
C SER A 30 -14.24 4.55 -11.22
N PRO A 31 -14.89 5.33 -12.12
CA PRO A 31 -15.22 6.75 -11.86
C PRO A 31 -16.17 6.96 -10.68
N GLY A 32 -16.96 5.95 -10.31
CA GLY A 32 -17.88 6.01 -9.16
C GLY A 32 -17.25 5.68 -7.81
N VAL A 33 -15.96 5.28 -7.78
CA VAL A 33 -15.27 4.95 -6.51
C VAL A 33 -14.85 6.23 -5.81
N HIS A 34 -15.18 6.31 -4.52
CA HIS A 34 -14.77 7.41 -3.65
C HIS A 34 -13.32 7.20 -3.17
N ILE A 35 -12.50 8.24 -3.23
CA ILE A 35 -11.07 8.20 -2.89
C ILE A 35 -10.77 9.18 -1.76
N THR A 36 -10.24 8.67 -0.66
CA THR A 36 -9.66 9.48 0.42
C THR A 36 -8.14 9.38 0.36
N VAL A 37 -7.45 10.51 0.36
CA VAL A 37 -6.00 10.56 0.59
C VAL A 37 -5.71 11.05 2.01
N VAL A 38 -4.85 10.33 2.72
CA VAL A 38 -4.27 10.75 4.00
C VAL A 38 -2.88 11.30 3.72
N HIS A 39 -2.57 12.51 4.17
CA HIS A 39 -1.33 13.21 3.81
C HIS A 39 -0.65 13.88 5.00
N SER A 40 0.65 14.10 4.90
CA SER A 40 1.47 14.85 5.88
C SER A 40 1.94 16.19 5.31
N ASN A 41 1.00 16.99 4.77
CA ASN A 41 1.27 18.28 4.10
C ASN A 41 2.19 18.18 2.86
N ASN A 42 2.24 17.03 2.21
CA ASN A 42 3.10 16.79 1.04
C ASN A 42 2.38 16.85 -0.32
N LEU A 43 1.14 17.35 -0.35
CA LEU A 43 0.35 17.54 -1.57
C LEU A 43 0.53 18.94 -2.20
N PHE A 44 1.32 19.82 -1.58
CA PHE A 44 1.45 21.23 -1.98
C PHE A 44 1.99 21.46 -3.40
N ARG A 45 2.59 20.43 -4.02
CA ARG A 45 3.05 20.52 -5.42
C ARG A 45 1.98 20.13 -6.44
N LEU A 46 0.83 19.67 -5.98
CA LEU A 46 -0.31 19.41 -6.85
C LEU A 46 -1.06 20.71 -7.10
N THR A 47 -1.51 20.91 -8.33
CA THR A 47 -2.40 22.02 -8.67
C THR A 47 -3.79 21.76 -8.10
N THR A 48 -4.59 22.83 -7.93
CA THR A 48 -5.99 22.71 -7.49
C THR A 48 -6.76 21.71 -8.34
N LYS A 49 -6.60 21.76 -9.67
CA LYS A 49 -7.22 20.79 -10.58
C LYS A 49 -6.78 19.35 -10.34
N GLN A 50 -5.52 19.12 -9.99
CA GLN A 50 -5.03 17.77 -9.66
C GLN A 50 -5.57 17.26 -8.32
N LEU A 51 -5.80 18.14 -7.36
CA LEU A 51 -6.39 17.77 -6.07
C LEU A 51 -7.85 17.31 -6.19
N GLU A 52 -8.58 17.74 -7.23
CA GLU A 52 -9.97 17.34 -7.49
C GLU A 52 -10.16 15.84 -7.74
N VAL A 53 -9.08 15.07 -7.99
CA VAL A 53 -9.19 13.61 -8.13
C VAL A 53 -9.49 12.91 -6.80
N PHE A 54 -9.20 13.58 -5.67
CA PHE A 54 -9.50 13.08 -4.34
C PHE A 54 -10.87 13.62 -3.89
N ASP A 55 -11.75 12.74 -3.49
CA ASP A 55 -13.06 13.13 -2.96
C ASP A 55 -12.97 13.62 -1.53
N ASN A 56 -11.92 13.19 -0.80
CA ASN A 56 -11.65 13.63 0.56
C ASN A 56 -10.13 13.64 0.83
N MET A 57 -9.68 14.59 1.64
CA MET A 57 -8.29 14.74 2.06
C MET A 57 -8.24 14.86 3.58
N ILE A 58 -7.42 14.03 4.22
CA ILE A 58 -7.26 13.97 5.67
C ILE A 58 -5.79 14.24 6.01
N GLU A 59 -5.52 15.22 6.84
CA GLU A 59 -4.19 15.41 7.41
C GLU A 59 -3.92 14.30 8.44
N CYS A 60 -2.79 13.59 8.28
CA CYS A 60 -2.41 12.52 9.17
C CYS A 60 -2.00 13.07 10.53
N PRO A 61 -2.60 12.63 11.64
CA PRO A 61 -2.15 13.03 12.98
C PRO A 61 -0.69 12.68 13.22
N GLY A 62 0.06 13.60 13.79
CA GLY A 62 1.51 13.45 14.05
C GLY A 62 1.83 12.22 14.91
N GLU A 63 1.00 11.92 15.90
CA GLU A 63 1.16 10.77 16.78
C GLU A 63 1.14 9.41 16.07
N TYR A 64 0.64 9.32 14.84
CA TYR A 64 0.61 8.04 14.11
C TYR A 64 1.91 7.73 13.37
N TYR A 65 2.77 8.73 13.17
CA TYR A 65 4.06 8.53 12.50
C TYR A 65 5.27 9.01 13.29
N MET A 66 5.07 9.53 14.52
CA MET A 66 6.18 9.94 15.38
C MET A 66 6.55 8.83 16.35
N GLU A 67 7.81 8.42 16.35
CA GLU A 67 8.43 7.59 17.39
C GLU A 67 9.52 8.39 18.10
N GLY A 68 9.18 8.96 19.25
CA GLY A 68 10.04 9.96 19.90
C GLY A 68 10.24 11.16 18.97
N ASN A 69 11.48 11.42 18.57
CA ASN A 69 11.83 12.53 17.66
C ASN A 69 12.00 12.09 16.19
N LYS A 70 11.61 10.88 15.83
CA LYS A 70 11.76 10.34 14.46
C LYS A 70 10.43 10.20 13.76
N HIS A 71 10.43 10.44 12.45
CA HIS A 71 9.29 10.18 11.59
C HIS A 71 9.35 8.75 11.06
N CYS A 72 8.39 7.92 11.46
CA CYS A 72 8.21 6.53 11.04
C CYS A 72 6.90 6.41 10.25
N TYR A 73 6.87 6.93 9.03
CA TYR A 73 5.64 7.00 8.22
C TYR A 73 5.01 5.62 7.92
N ILE A 74 5.80 4.55 7.97
CA ILE A 74 5.28 3.19 7.76
C ILE A 74 4.30 2.77 8.86
N ASN A 75 4.46 3.31 10.08
CA ASN A 75 3.59 3.00 11.21
C ASN A 75 2.15 3.45 10.99
N VAL A 76 1.91 4.43 10.11
CA VAL A 76 0.55 4.92 9.81
C VAL A 76 -0.35 3.81 9.29
N LYS A 77 0.22 2.76 8.67
CA LYS A 77 -0.55 1.59 8.25
C LYS A 77 -1.19 0.83 9.42
N LEU A 78 -0.71 1.00 10.65
CA LEU A 78 -1.31 0.43 11.86
C LEU A 78 -2.56 1.18 12.33
N TYR A 79 -2.86 2.34 11.73
CA TYR A 79 -3.95 3.24 12.10
C TYR A 79 -4.96 3.46 10.97
N LEU A 80 -4.94 2.62 9.92
CA LEU A 80 -5.84 2.77 8.77
C LEU A 80 -7.31 2.69 9.15
N ASP A 81 -7.64 1.92 10.19
CA ASP A 81 -8.99 1.81 10.75
C ASP A 81 -9.50 3.12 11.38
N LEU A 82 -8.59 3.96 11.90
CA LEU A 82 -8.93 5.26 12.49
C LEU A 82 -8.92 6.40 11.46
N LEU A 83 -8.28 6.18 10.32
CA LEU A 83 -8.12 7.18 9.25
C LEU A 83 -9.16 7.04 8.14
N THR A 84 -9.78 5.88 8.01
CA THR A 84 -10.76 5.64 6.95
C THR A 84 -12.14 6.22 7.28
N PRO A 85 -12.80 6.93 6.33
CA PRO A 85 -14.18 7.33 6.47
C PRO A 85 -15.19 6.27 5.98
N TYR A 86 -14.72 5.08 5.60
CA TYR A 86 -15.53 4.04 4.97
C TYR A 86 -15.79 2.87 5.91
N LYS A 87 -16.97 2.23 5.76
CA LYS A 87 -17.25 0.94 6.38
C LYS A 87 -16.47 -0.20 5.73
N LYS A 88 -16.33 -0.14 4.39
CA LYS A 88 -15.54 -1.06 3.58
C LYS A 88 -14.40 -0.30 2.94
N THR A 89 -13.20 -0.56 3.37
CA THR A 89 -12.02 0.16 2.90
C THR A 89 -11.13 -0.74 2.05
N LEU A 90 -10.76 -0.27 0.87
CA LEU A 90 -9.65 -0.82 0.11
C LEU A 90 -8.45 0.14 0.24
N PHE A 91 -7.46 -0.24 1.01
CA PHE A 91 -6.19 0.46 1.08
C PHE A 91 -5.31 0.02 -0.10
N ILE A 92 -4.68 0.98 -0.78
CA ILE A 92 -3.72 0.75 -1.87
C ILE A 92 -2.53 1.70 -1.66
N ASP A 93 -1.32 1.17 -1.67
CA ASP A 93 -0.11 1.99 -1.58
C ASP A 93 -0.02 2.97 -2.75
N ALA A 94 0.46 4.18 -2.46
CA ALA A 94 0.49 5.29 -3.42
C ALA A 94 1.32 5.01 -4.69
N ASP A 95 2.33 4.15 -4.59
CA ASP A 95 3.22 3.78 -5.69
C ASP A 95 2.68 2.65 -6.59
N MET A 96 1.36 2.51 -6.62
CA MET A 96 0.65 1.58 -7.48
C MET A 96 -0.18 2.29 -8.55
N LEU A 97 -0.59 1.55 -9.57
CA LEU A 97 -1.57 1.97 -10.59
C LEU A 97 -2.56 0.85 -10.86
N VAL A 98 -3.81 1.20 -11.14
CA VAL A 98 -4.79 0.24 -11.66
C VAL A 98 -4.47 -0.05 -13.13
N SER A 99 -4.58 -1.31 -13.56
CA SER A 99 -4.42 -1.67 -14.97
C SER A 99 -5.58 -1.16 -15.83
N PRO A 100 -5.36 -0.78 -17.11
CA PRO A 100 -6.37 -0.14 -17.94
C PRO A 100 -7.66 -0.95 -18.18
N TYR A 101 -7.56 -2.27 -18.09
CA TYR A 101 -8.68 -3.19 -18.35
C TYR A 101 -9.28 -3.78 -17.09
N LYS A 102 -8.95 -3.21 -15.94
CA LYS A 102 -9.38 -3.66 -14.62
C LYS A 102 -10.12 -2.55 -13.88
N SER A 103 -10.83 -2.92 -12.83
CA SER A 103 -11.52 -1.94 -12.00
C SER A 103 -11.35 -2.23 -10.51
N VAL A 104 -11.38 -1.17 -9.71
CA VAL A 104 -11.35 -1.27 -8.26
C VAL A 104 -12.64 -1.93 -7.74
N GLU A 105 -13.77 -1.72 -8.42
CA GLU A 105 -15.02 -2.41 -8.08
C GLU A 105 -14.89 -3.92 -8.20
N SER A 106 -14.10 -4.42 -9.16
CA SER A 106 -13.84 -5.86 -9.28
C SER A 106 -13.03 -6.38 -8.08
N ILE A 107 -12.12 -5.58 -7.55
CA ILE A 107 -11.36 -5.92 -6.34
C ILE A 107 -12.30 -5.97 -5.13
N PHE A 108 -13.12 -4.95 -4.93
CA PHE A 108 -14.14 -4.96 -3.87
C PHE A 108 -15.04 -6.20 -3.94
N LYS A 109 -15.54 -6.53 -5.13
CA LYS A 109 -16.38 -7.72 -5.33
C LYS A 109 -15.67 -9.02 -4.97
N LYS A 110 -14.39 -9.14 -5.25
CA LYS A 110 -13.56 -10.29 -4.88
C LYS A 110 -13.29 -10.36 -3.36
N CYS A 111 -13.29 -9.23 -2.69
CA CYS A 111 -13.11 -9.11 -1.25
C CYS A 111 -14.41 -9.21 -0.44
N ASP A 112 -15.57 -9.05 -1.07
CA ASP A 112 -16.86 -9.16 -0.40
C ASP A 112 -16.98 -10.46 0.40
N ASN A 113 -17.66 -10.39 1.54
CA ASN A 113 -17.78 -11.46 2.55
C ASN A 113 -16.50 -11.75 3.34
N ASN A 114 -15.50 -10.88 3.27
CA ASN A 114 -14.33 -10.94 4.15
C ASN A 114 -14.26 -9.68 5.00
N GLN A 115 -13.97 -9.85 6.26
CA GLN A 115 -13.80 -8.71 7.16
C GLN A 115 -12.42 -8.09 7.06
N PHE A 116 -11.41 -8.89 6.66
CA PHE A 116 -10.05 -8.45 6.43
C PHE A 116 -9.38 -9.32 5.36
N VAL A 117 -8.72 -8.68 4.42
CA VAL A 117 -7.92 -9.33 3.38
C VAL A 117 -6.58 -8.59 3.26
N MET A 118 -5.51 -9.34 3.30
CA MET A 118 -4.15 -8.85 3.03
C MET A 118 -3.54 -9.68 1.91
N VAL A 119 -2.73 -9.06 1.09
CA VAL A 119 -2.04 -9.74 -0.01
C VAL A 119 -1.07 -10.77 0.56
N CYS A 120 -1.17 -12.02 0.12
CA CYS A 120 -0.30 -13.10 0.55
C CYS A 120 0.50 -13.66 -0.63
N ARG A 121 1.81 -13.76 -0.49
CA ARG A 121 2.74 -14.19 -1.55
C ARG A 121 2.82 -15.71 -1.71
N GLY A 122 2.53 -16.44 -0.68
CA GLY A 122 2.62 -17.90 -0.68
C GLY A 122 1.94 -18.56 0.51
N ALA A 123 1.60 -19.85 0.37
CA ALA A 123 1.16 -20.66 1.48
C ALA A 123 2.36 -21.08 2.32
N ASP A 124 2.23 -20.96 3.64
CA ASP A 124 3.09 -21.64 4.61
C ASP A 124 4.60 -21.40 4.46
N SER A 125 5.02 -20.17 4.20
CA SER A 125 6.42 -19.86 4.37
C SER A 125 6.66 -19.48 5.84
N ASN A 126 7.24 -20.39 6.62
CA ASN A 126 7.75 -20.03 7.96
C ASN A 126 8.99 -19.12 7.86
N VAL A 127 8.95 -18.18 6.90
CA VAL A 127 10.04 -17.25 6.62
C VAL A 127 9.48 -15.83 6.57
N SER A 128 10.17 -14.92 7.18
CA SER A 128 9.92 -13.48 7.08
C SER A 128 11.25 -12.77 6.88
N GLU A 129 11.25 -11.74 6.06
CA GLU A 129 12.41 -10.85 5.92
C GLU A 129 12.59 -9.98 7.17
N TRP A 130 11.52 -9.76 7.94
CA TRP A 130 11.44 -8.72 8.96
C TRP A 130 11.60 -9.22 10.38
N VAL A 131 11.20 -10.46 10.66
CA VAL A 131 11.13 -11.02 12.03
C VAL A 131 11.68 -12.43 12.07
N LYS A 132 12.02 -12.88 13.29
CA LYS A 132 12.27 -14.29 13.55
C LYS A 132 10.93 -15.00 13.76
N VAL A 133 10.51 -15.75 12.75
CA VAL A 133 9.18 -16.37 12.70
C VAL A 133 8.97 -17.31 13.89
N ASP A 134 9.96 -18.12 14.25
CA ASP A 134 9.83 -19.07 15.36
C ASP A 134 9.50 -18.38 16.70
N GLU A 135 10.15 -17.23 16.98
CA GLU A 135 9.86 -16.43 18.19
C GLU A 135 8.39 -15.95 18.19
N MET A 136 7.85 -15.57 17.02
CA MET A 136 6.48 -15.12 16.89
C MET A 136 5.47 -16.28 17.01
N LEU A 137 5.79 -17.44 16.42
CA LEU A 137 4.94 -18.62 16.50
C LEU A 137 4.79 -19.07 17.95
N ASP A 138 5.89 -19.17 18.69
CA ASP A 138 5.92 -19.58 20.09
C ASP A 138 5.16 -18.60 20.99
N LYS A 139 5.48 -17.29 20.89
CA LYS A 139 4.89 -16.25 21.77
C LYS A 139 3.39 -16.15 21.61
N PHE A 140 2.87 -16.24 20.39
CA PHE A 140 1.44 -16.08 20.10
C PHE A 140 0.70 -17.42 19.91
N ALA A 141 1.35 -18.54 20.17
CA ALA A 141 0.81 -19.90 19.96
C ALA A 141 0.24 -20.10 18.55
N LEU A 142 0.91 -19.54 17.55
CA LEU A 142 0.54 -19.66 16.15
C LEU A 142 1.11 -20.94 15.55
N LYS A 143 0.35 -21.58 14.66
CA LYS A 143 0.79 -22.83 14.01
C LYS A 143 1.64 -22.63 12.77
N LYS A 144 1.52 -21.46 12.15
CA LYS A 144 2.20 -21.13 10.89
C LYS A 144 2.24 -19.65 10.63
N TRP A 145 3.18 -19.24 9.80
CA TRP A 145 3.34 -17.88 9.30
C TRP A 145 2.97 -17.81 7.84
N TYR A 146 2.62 -16.60 7.39
CA TYR A 146 2.35 -16.32 5.97
C TYR A 146 3.19 -15.12 5.52
N ASP A 147 3.78 -15.25 4.33
CA ASP A 147 4.45 -14.14 3.67
C ASP A 147 3.40 -13.24 3.00
N CYS A 148 3.00 -12.20 3.72
CA CYS A 148 2.02 -11.25 3.27
C CYS A 148 2.67 -9.87 3.03
N SER A 149 1.99 -9.02 2.25
CA SER A 149 2.37 -7.63 2.11
C SER A 149 1.21 -6.69 2.37
N SER A 150 1.56 -5.57 2.92
CA SER A 150 0.65 -4.50 3.28
C SER A 150 0.41 -3.48 2.17
N GLU A 151 0.91 -3.71 0.95
CA GLU A 151 0.70 -2.78 -0.17
C GLU A 151 -0.77 -2.63 -0.57
N VAL A 152 -1.57 -3.70 -0.36
CA VAL A 152 -3.00 -3.69 -0.60
C VAL A 152 -3.71 -4.45 0.52
N MET A 153 -4.65 -3.79 1.16
CA MET A 153 -5.47 -4.38 2.21
C MET A 153 -6.94 -4.00 2.01
N TYR A 154 -7.83 -4.97 2.21
CA TYR A 154 -9.26 -4.71 2.34
C TYR A 154 -9.69 -4.99 3.77
N PHE A 155 -10.51 -4.11 4.34
CA PHE A 155 -11.00 -4.31 5.69
C PHE A 155 -12.37 -3.65 5.94
N GLU A 156 -13.15 -4.30 6.80
CA GLU A 156 -14.45 -3.84 7.32
C GLU A 156 -14.44 -3.77 8.85
N GLU A 157 -13.32 -4.15 9.49
CA GLU A 157 -13.20 -4.22 10.94
C GLU A 157 -11.91 -3.59 11.45
N THR A 158 -11.87 -3.29 12.74
CA THR A 158 -10.76 -2.63 13.42
C THR A 158 -9.85 -3.57 14.24
N LYS A 159 -10.35 -4.74 14.65
CA LYS A 159 -9.65 -5.65 15.59
C LYS A 159 -8.24 -6.06 15.16
N VAL A 160 -8.01 -6.22 13.84
CA VAL A 160 -6.67 -6.55 13.33
C VAL A 160 -5.71 -5.40 13.61
N PHE A 161 -6.15 -4.16 13.37
CA PHE A 161 -5.31 -2.99 13.59
C PHE A 161 -5.09 -2.70 15.07
N GLU A 162 -6.11 -2.86 15.90
CA GLU A 162 -5.98 -2.76 17.37
C GLU A 162 -4.91 -3.72 17.87
N LYS A 163 -5.00 -5.00 17.44
CA LYS A 163 -4.02 -6.02 17.80
C LYS A 163 -2.64 -5.77 17.21
N ALA A 164 -2.55 -5.21 16.01
CA ALA A 164 -1.28 -4.82 15.40
C ALA A 164 -0.59 -3.70 16.20
N ARG A 165 -1.33 -2.72 16.71
CA ARG A 165 -0.80 -1.67 17.60
C ARG A 165 -0.28 -2.26 18.93
N ASP A 166 -1.00 -3.23 19.54
CA ASP A 166 -0.49 -3.95 20.73
C ASP A 166 0.86 -4.62 20.43
N ILE A 167 0.97 -5.31 19.29
CA ILE A 167 2.20 -6.02 18.89
C ILE A 167 3.31 -5.01 18.59
N HIS A 168 3.01 -3.90 17.95
CA HIS A 168 3.98 -2.82 17.73
C HIS A 168 4.57 -2.33 19.06
N GLN A 169 3.73 -2.16 20.09
CA GLN A 169 4.21 -1.77 21.42
C GLN A 169 5.18 -2.81 22.03
N LEU A 170 4.96 -4.11 21.79
CA LEU A 170 5.90 -5.16 22.25
C LEU A 170 7.27 -5.03 21.56
N TYR A 171 7.31 -4.68 20.27
CA TYR A 171 8.57 -4.39 19.58
C TYR A 171 9.27 -3.17 20.16
N LEU A 172 8.54 -2.10 20.44
CA LEU A 172 9.09 -0.89 21.05
C LEU A 172 9.65 -1.15 22.45
N ASN A 173 9.06 -2.08 23.19
CA ASN A 173 9.54 -2.54 24.49
C ASN A 173 10.76 -3.49 24.40
N GLY A 174 11.19 -3.86 23.20
CA GLY A 174 12.32 -4.77 22.98
C GLY A 174 12.01 -6.26 23.21
N GLU A 175 10.73 -6.63 23.23
CA GLU A 175 10.30 -8.03 23.47
C GLU A 175 10.56 -8.93 22.26
N PHE A 176 10.69 -8.37 21.05
CA PHE A 176 10.92 -9.10 19.82
C PHE A 176 12.02 -8.48 18.97
N TYR A 177 12.73 -9.32 18.23
CA TYR A 177 13.64 -8.89 17.20
C TYR A 177 12.85 -8.49 15.94
N PHE A 178 13.26 -7.40 15.30
CA PHE A 178 12.83 -7.02 13.96
C PHE A 178 14.01 -6.43 13.17
N LYS A 179 13.97 -6.60 11.86
CA LYS A 179 14.87 -5.89 10.95
C LYS A 179 14.25 -4.53 10.64
N ASN A 180 14.94 -3.48 11.00
CA ASN A 180 14.47 -2.10 10.77
C ASN A 180 14.15 -1.85 9.30
N PHE A 181 13.01 -1.22 9.04
CA PHE A 181 12.58 -0.79 7.72
C PHE A 181 12.09 0.66 7.78
N ALA A 182 12.60 1.50 6.87
CA ALA A 182 12.21 2.91 6.77
C ALA A 182 12.26 3.70 8.10
N GLY A 183 13.14 3.30 9.02
CA GLY A 183 13.36 3.96 10.31
C GLY A 183 12.58 3.38 11.48
N GLY A 184 11.75 2.38 11.29
CA GLY A 184 10.89 1.81 12.33
C GLY A 184 10.65 0.30 12.20
N VAL A 185 9.64 -0.17 12.93
CA VAL A 185 9.14 -1.55 12.86
C VAL A 185 8.37 -1.71 11.55
N PRO A 186 8.66 -2.73 10.73
CA PRO A 186 7.85 -3.01 9.54
C PRO A 186 6.40 -3.28 9.91
N ASP A 187 5.47 -2.67 9.21
CA ASP A 187 4.04 -2.81 9.47
C ASP A 187 3.54 -4.26 9.32
N GLU A 188 4.09 -5.00 8.36
CA GLU A 188 3.81 -6.44 8.16
C GLU A 188 4.19 -7.28 9.39
N ALA A 189 5.27 -6.90 10.10
CA ALA A 189 5.70 -7.55 11.35
C ALA A 189 4.64 -7.46 12.46
N CYS A 190 3.75 -6.47 12.39
CA CYS A 190 2.66 -6.27 13.34
C CYS A 190 1.32 -6.80 12.80
N ILE A 191 1.00 -6.53 11.53
CA ILE A 191 -0.32 -6.84 10.95
C ILE A 191 -0.48 -8.34 10.70
N VAL A 192 0.58 -9.05 10.24
CA VAL A 192 0.49 -10.49 9.97
C VAL A 192 0.14 -11.29 11.22
N PRO A 193 0.89 -11.19 12.34
CA PRO A 193 0.51 -11.92 13.56
C PRO A 193 -0.84 -11.44 14.12
N ALA A 194 -1.17 -10.16 14.04
CA ALA A 194 -2.47 -9.64 14.47
C ALA A 194 -3.63 -10.27 13.70
N MET A 195 -3.50 -10.41 12.37
CA MET A 195 -4.46 -11.09 11.52
C MET A 195 -4.65 -12.55 11.95
N LEU A 196 -3.56 -13.27 12.23
CA LEU A 196 -3.60 -14.70 12.65
C LEU A 196 -4.22 -14.87 14.03
N ILE A 197 -3.84 -14.02 15.00
CA ILE A 197 -4.40 -14.03 16.38
C ILE A 197 -5.91 -13.76 16.36
N THR A 198 -6.37 -12.88 15.47
CA THR A 198 -7.80 -12.55 15.32
C THR A 198 -8.57 -13.54 14.45
N ASN A 199 -7.95 -14.71 14.12
CA ASN A 199 -8.52 -15.76 13.28
C ASN A 199 -8.93 -15.31 11.87
N LYS A 200 -8.29 -14.27 11.34
CA LYS A 200 -8.45 -13.92 9.94
C LYS A 200 -7.45 -14.72 9.11
N LYS A 201 -7.96 -15.40 8.13
CA LYS A 201 -7.10 -16.20 7.24
C LYS A 201 -6.55 -15.30 6.15
N PRO A 202 -5.23 -15.33 5.90
CA PRO A 202 -4.68 -14.71 4.70
C PRO A 202 -5.38 -15.34 3.50
N LYS A 203 -5.92 -14.52 2.64
CA LYS A 203 -6.46 -15.02 1.37
C LYS A 203 -5.40 -14.84 0.31
N PHE A 204 -5.17 -15.94 -0.41
CA PHE A 204 -4.46 -15.86 -1.68
C PHE A 204 -5.22 -14.87 -2.55
N VAL A 205 -4.49 -13.96 -3.03
CA VAL A 205 -4.90 -12.71 -3.63
C VAL A 205 -5.93 -12.91 -4.71
N PRO A 206 -7.10 -12.31 -4.59
CA PRO A 206 -8.02 -12.24 -5.70
C PRO A 206 -7.58 -11.24 -6.79
N PHE A 207 -6.45 -10.55 -6.61
CA PHE A 207 -5.82 -9.62 -7.55
C PHE A 207 -4.31 -9.75 -7.41
N LYS A 208 -3.58 -9.51 -8.48
CA LYS A 208 -2.14 -9.73 -8.56
C LYS A 208 -1.42 -8.39 -8.65
N PRO A 209 -0.72 -7.94 -7.60
CA PRO A 209 0.23 -6.84 -7.76
C PRO A 209 1.42 -7.34 -8.57
N SER A 210 1.78 -6.60 -9.59
CA SER A 210 2.82 -6.98 -10.54
C SER A 210 4.19 -7.27 -9.92
N TYR A 211 4.50 -6.62 -8.81
CA TYR A 211 5.78 -6.73 -8.12
C TYR A 211 6.13 -8.17 -7.70
N TRP A 212 5.14 -9.02 -7.44
CA TRP A 212 5.39 -10.29 -6.76
C TRP A 212 5.29 -11.53 -7.62
N GLU A 213 4.79 -11.38 -8.81
CA GLU A 213 4.75 -12.49 -9.75
C GLU A 213 5.92 -12.46 -10.73
N GLY A 214 7.05 -11.84 -10.32
CA GLY A 214 8.26 -11.91 -11.14
C GLY A 214 8.07 -11.34 -12.54
N ILE A 215 7.39 -10.19 -12.66
CA ILE A 215 7.44 -9.38 -13.89
C ILE A 215 8.88 -8.92 -14.18
N GLU A 216 9.81 -9.32 -13.35
CA GLU A 216 11.22 -9.40 -13.68
C GLU A 216 11.49 -10.23 -14.95
N ASN A 217 10.53 -11.05 -15.37
CA ASN A 217 10.55 -11.66 -16.69
C ASN A 217 10.47 -10.54 -17.74
N LYS A 218 11.67 -10.11 -18.15
CA LYS A 218 11.96 -9.12 -19.18
C LYS A 218 11.23 -9.36 -20.52
N PHE A 219 10.39 -10.37 -20.63
CA PHE A 219 9.74 -10.87 -21.81
C PHE A 219 8.24 -10.66 -21.87
N MET A 220 7.57 -10.27 -20.76
CA MET A 220 6.13 -10.00 -20.82
C MET A 220 5.87 -8.68 -21.56
N LYS A 221 5.03 -8.73 -22.58
CA LYS A 221 4.55 -7.53 -23.27
C LYS A 221 3.63 -6.74 -22.33
N SER A 222 3.61 -5.41 -22.48
CA SER A 222 2.76 -4.53 -21.64
C SER A 222 1.29 -4.95 -21.65
N GLU A 223 0.78 -5.43 -22.80
CA GLU A 223 -0.60 -5.90 -22.93
C GLU A 223 -0.88 -7.15 -22.10
N GLU A 224 0.07 -8.09 -22.05
CA GLU A 224 -0.05 -9.29 -21.20
C GLU A 224 -0.09 -8.91 -19.71
N ILE A 225 0.74 -7.94 -19.32
CA ILE A 225 0.75 -7.41 -17.94
C ILE A 225 -0.60 -6.80 -17.61
N PHE A 226 -1.14 -5.93 -18.47
CA PHE A 226 -2.41 -5.26 -18.23
C PHE A 226 -3.61 -6.21 -18.19
N ASN A 227 -3.54 -7.32 -18.93
CA ASN A 227 -4.59 -8.34 -18.90
C ASN A 227 -4.50 -9.26 -17.68
N ASN A 228 -3.29 -9.50 -17.15
CA ASN A 228 -3.09 -10.47 -16.07
C ASN A 228 -3.12 -9.86 -14.67
N PHE A 229 -2.85 -8.55 -14.51
CA PHE A 229 -2.76 -7.90 -13.21
C PHE A 229 -3.82 -6.80 -13.07
N GLU A 230 -4.47 -6.74 -11.93
CA GLU A 230 -5.37 -5.65 -11.56
C GLU A 230 -4.62 -4.37 -11.17
N LEU A 231 -3.52 -4.55 -10.45
CA LEU A 231 -2.69 -3.46 -9.93
C LEU A 231 -1.24 -3.65 -10.38
N LEU A 232 -0.57 -2.56 -10.68
CA LEU A 232 0.86 -2.52 -10.98
C LEU A 232 1.58 -1.79 -9.85
N SER A 233 2.39 -2.51 -9.07
CA SER A 233 3.29 -1.92 -8.07
C SER A 233 4.64 -1.57 -8.70
N ILE A 234 5.19 -0.41 -8.35
CA ILE A 234 6.57 -0.05 -8.67
C ILE A 234 7.53 -0.36 -7.51
N GLY A 235 7.01 -0.89 -6.37
CA GLY A 235 7.84 -1.35 -5.26
C GLY A 235 8.80 -0.29 -4.71
N GLY A 236 8.39 0.95 -4.67
CA GLY A 236 9.22 2.06 -4.20
C GLY A 236 10.49 2.23 -5.05
N ASN A 237 11.66 1.98 -4.45
CA ASN A 237 12.96 2.17 -5.11
C ASN A 237 13.49 0.94 -5.86
N SER A 238 12.83 -0.21 -5.72
CA SER A 238 13.34 -1.49 -6.22
C SER A 238 12.85 -1.85 -7.62
N ALA A 239 11.95 -1.05 -8.20
CA ALA A 239 11.43 -1.32 -9.53
C ALA A 239 12.53 -1.40 -10.59
N SER A 240 12.56 -2.50 -11.33
CA SER A 240 13.44 -2.65 -12.50
C SER A 240 13.16 -1.57 -13.55
N LYS A 241 14.13 -1.29 -14.43
CA LYS A 241 13.92 -0.34 -15.54
C LYS A 241 12.72 -0.73 -16.42
N HIS A 242 12.43 -2.01 -16.53
CA HIS A 242 11.28 -2.53 -17.27
C HIS A 242 9.97 -2.10 -16.60
N ILE A 243 9.81 -2.31 -15.29
CA ILE A 243 8.63 -1.89 -14.50
C ILE A 243 8.46 -0.37 -14.56
N GLN A 244 9.55 0.39 -14.41
CA GLN A 244 9.53 1.85 -14.57
C GLN A 244 9.03 2.28 -15.95
N GLY A 245 9.47 1.58 -16.99
CA GLY A 245 9.02 1.80 -18.37
C GLY A 245 7.53 1.57 -18.54
N ILE A 246 7.00 0.48 -18.00
CA ILE A 246 5.56 0.14 -18.02
C ILE A 246 4.76 1.17 -17.23
N TYR A 247 5.21 1.54 -16.04
CA TYR A 247 4.57 2.59 -15.25
C TYR A 247 4.46 3.90 -16.04
N ASN A 248 5.56 4.36 -16.63
CA ASN A 248 5.57 5.59 -17.43
C ASN A 248 4.67 5.51 -18.68
N LEU A 249 4.57 4.34 -19.29
CA LEU A 249 3.65 4.10 -20.40
C LEU A 249 2.19 4.27 -19.95
N LEU A 250 1.83 3.65 -18.83
CA LEU A 250 0.50 3.78 -18.23
C LEU A 250 0.18 5.23 -17.86
N ILE A 251 1.11 5.94 -17.24
CA ILE A 251 0.94 7.35 -16.86
C ILE A 251 0.66 8.21 -18.08
N LYS A 252 1.40 8.03 -19.17
CA LYS A 252 1.14 8.74 -20.44
C LYS A 252 -0.24 8.42 -20.99
N TRP A 253 -0.63 7.15 -20.93
CA TRP A 253 -1.95 6.71 -21.39
C TRP A 253 -3.07 7.34 -20.57
N TYR A 254 -2.99 7.30 -19.22
CA TYR A 254 -3.99 7.93 -18.34
C TYR A 254 -4.04 9.45 -18.53
N SER A 255 -2.90 10.13 -18.63
CA SER A 255 -2.83 11.57 -18.91
C SER A 255 -3.57 11.93 -20.20
N SER A 256 -3.38 11.15 -21.27
CA SER A 256 -4.03 11.41 -22.56
C SER A 256 -5.55 11.24 -22.51
N LYS A 257 -6.08 10.49 -21.57
CA LYS A 257 -7.51 10.20 -21.41
C LYS A 257 -8.20 11.10 -20.40
N SER A 258 -7.51 11.44 -19.31
CA SER A 258 -8.08 12.21 -18.20
C SER A 258 -7.99 13.72 -18.38
N GLY A 259 -7.11 14.19 -19.28
CA GLY A 259 -6.80 15.62 -19.43
C GLY A 259 -5.98 16.20 -18.26
N TYR A 260 -5.43 15.37 -17.39
CA TYR A 260 -4.49 15.76 -16.33
C TYR A 260 -3.06 15.55 -16.79
N ALA A 261 -2.17 16.48 -16.42
CA ALA A 261 -0.72 16.24 -16.51
C ALA A 261 -0.29 15.35 -15.35
N ALA A 262 0.12 14.12 -15.67
CA ALA A 262 0.58 13.16 -14.69
C ALA A 262 2.10 13.21 -14.49
N PHE A 263 2.58 12.59 -13.43
CA PHE A 263 3.98 12.60 -13.05
C PHE A 263 4.67 11.30 -13.47
N SER A 264 5.76 11.40 -14.23
CA SER A 264 6.60 10.25 -14.55
C SER A 264 7.26 9.69 -13.29
N TYR A 265 7.66 8.42 -13.37
CA TYR A 265 8.44 7.77 -12.31
C TYR A 265 9.73 8.56 -12.05
N GLU A 266 9.96 8.90 -10.79
CA GLU A 266 11.21 9.50 -10.32
C GLU A 266 11.85 8.57 -9.28
N ASN A 267 13.12 8.22 -9.47
CA ASN A 267 13.86 7.42 -8.48
C ASN A 267 14.20 8.30 -7.27
N LYS A 268 13.88 7.84 -6.06
CA LYS A 268 14.22 8.53 -4.80
C LYS A 268 15.69 8.93 -4.69
N MET A 269 16.61 8.09 -5.19
CA MET A 269 18.05 8.36 -5.15
C MET A 269 18.43 9.63 -5.92
N ARG A 270 17.80 9.88 -7.08
CA ARG A 270 18.06 11.10 -7.87
C ARG A 270 17.54 12.39 -7.22
N ILE A 271 16.56 12.28 -6.34
CA ILE A 271 16.02 13.45 -5.60
C ILE A 271 16.95 13.87 -4.48
N GLN A 272 17.61 12.92 -3.81
CA GLN A 272 18.63 13.22 -2.79
C GLN A 272 19.88 13.86 -3.40
N GLU A 273 20.34 13.39 -4.56
CA GLU A 273 21.47 14.00 -5.28
C GLU A 273 21.19 15.44 -5.74
N ARG A 274 19.95 15.76 -6.12
CA ARG A 274 19.54 17.14 -6.50
C ARG A 274 19.41 18.10 -5.32
N LYS A 275 19.34 17.62 -4.09
CA LYS A 275 19.31 18.45 -2.87
C LYS A 275 20.69 18.75 -2.30
N LEU A 276 21.76 18.15 -2.87
CA LEU A 276 23.15 18.33 -2.46
C LEU A 276 23.94 19.21 -3.43
N ILE A 277 23.28 19.81 -4.43
CA ILE A 277 23.79 20.87 -5.31
C ILE A 277 22.96 22.15 -5.06
#